data_edd2878a8c0396b18e142fba93a42a13
#
_entry.id   edd2878a8c0396b18e142fba93a42a13
#
_cell.length_a   1.000
_cell.length_b   1.000
_cell.length_c   1.000
_cell.angle_alpha   90.00
_cell.angle_beta   90.00
_cell.angle_gamma   90.00
#
_symmetry.space_group_name_H-M   'P 1'
#
loop_
_entity.id
_entity.type
_entity.pdbx_description
1 polymer ?
#
loop_
_entity_poly.entity_id
_entity_poly.type
_entity_poly.pdbx_seq_one_letter_code
_entity_poly.pdbx_strand_id
1 'polypeptide(L)'
;FGITWAQSQIHSIAPEIKKPTKKECPDFDNEYDFFFDHGKRRIKIEVKASRAVDAKSEDPLFVKALALNSKKPFDMNFQQIKPKHCDVFVWVAVWRDAIKYWVFASREIEKNKYYSKGQHRGNTGEGQLHLNRENIKEFGKYEVQPKDLLDKKMNGAVS
;
A
#
# COMPACT_ATOMS: atom_id res chain seq x y z
N PHE A 1 -7.32 -4.75 11.75
CA PHE A 1 -6.04 -4.05 11.95
C PHE A 1 -5.95 -2.99 10.88
N GLY A 2 -5.99 -1.80 11.37
CA GLY A 2 -6.58 -0.80 10.56
C GLY A 2 -5.72 -0.11 9.53
N ILE A 3 -6.35 0.07 8.41
CA ILE A 3 -5.99 1.12 7.45
C ILE A 3 -5.82 2.47 8.15
N THR A 4 -6.66 2.79 9.12
CA THR A 4 -6.57 4.02 9.94
C THR A 4 -5.23 4.13 10.69
N TRP A 5 -4.73 3.03 11.26
CA TRP A 5 -3.42 3.03 11.90
C TRP A 5 -2.30 3.25 10.86
N ALA A 6 -2.37 2.57 9.72
CA ALA A 6 -1.40 2.74 8.64
C ALA A 6 -1.40 4.18 8.10
N GLN A 7 -2.56 4.77 7.92
CA GLN A 7 -2.71 6.17 7.52
C GLN A 7 -2.08 7.12 8.56
N SER A 8 -2.29 6.87 9.84
CA SER A 8 -1.68 7.67 10.91
C SER A 8 -0.15 7.55 10.91
N GLN A 9 0.38 6.35 10.68
CA GLN A 9 1.82 6.14 10.54
C GLN A 9 2.39 6.92 9.36
N ILE A 10 1.77 6.81 8.19
CA ILE A 10 2.20 7.53 6.99
C ILE A 10 2.18 9.04 7.21
N HIS A 11 1.13 9.58 7.80
CA HIS A 11 1.04 11.01 8.09
C HIS A 11 2.06 11.47 9.13
N SER A 12 2.38 10.64 10.12
CA SER A 12 3.43 10.93 11.10
C SER A 12 4.83 10.97 10.49
N ILE A 13 5.10 10.06 9.53
CA ILE A 13 6.40 9.98 8.84
C ILE A 13 6.55 11.10 7.80
N ALA A 14 5.46 11.46 7.15
CA ALA A 14 5.41 12.41 6.05
C ALA A 14 4.30 13.45 6.27
N PRO A 15 4.50 14.40 7.20
CA PRO A 15 3.47 15.38 7.57
C PRO A 15 3.10 16.35 6.45
N GLU A 16 3.87 16.42 5.37
CA GLU A 16 3.60 17.23 4.18
C GLU A 16 2.42 16.70 3.35
N ILE A 17 2.07 15.41 3.47
CA ILE A 17 0.86 14.89 2.86
C ILE A 17 -0.37 15.37 3.63
N LYS A 18 -1.43 15.66 2.90
CA LYS A 18 -2.67 16.21 3.45
C LYS A 18 -3.83 15.25 3.25
N LYS A 19 -4.75 15.23 4.21
CA LYS A 19 -6.06 14.59 4.01
C LYS A 19 -6.91 15.44 3.08
N PRO A 20 -7.56 14.82 2.08
CA PRO A 20 -8.44 15.57 1.17
C PRO A 20 -9.67 16.10 1.91
N THR A 21 -10.05 17.33 1.58
CA THR A 21 -11.28 17.96 2.04
C THR A 21 -12.05 18.47 0.82
N LYS A 22 -13.35 18.57 0.88
CA LYS A 22 -14.16 19.11 -0.23
C LYS A 22 -13.77 20.54 -0.61
N LYS A 23 -13.22 21.30 0.33
CA LYS A 23 -12.73 22.66 0.10
C LYS A 23 -11.47 22.68 -0.78
N GLU A 24 -10.49 21.81 -0.48
CA GLU A 24 -9.21 21.76 -1.20
C GLU A 24 -9.25 20.83 -2.42
N CYS A 25 -10.14 19.85 -2.39
CA CYS A 25 -10.33 18.84 -3.43
C CYS A 25 -11.82 18.74 -3.78
N PRO A 26 -12.37 19.65 -4.58
CA PRO A 26 -13.81 19.65 -4.91
C PRO A 26 -14.28 18.34 -5.57
N ASP A 27 -13.40 17.71 -6.35
CA ASP A 27 -13.66 16.44 -7.05
C ASP A 27 -13.36 15.20 -6.20
N PHE A 28 -13.13 15.37 -4.91
CA PHE A 28 -12.84 14.26 -4.00
C PHE A 28 -14.04 13.31 -3.88
N ASP A 29 -13.81 12.07 -4.28
CA ASP A 29 -14.79 10.99 -4.38
C ASP A 29 -14.63 9.91 -3.28
N ASN A 30 -13.79 10.17 -2.28
CA ASN A 30 -13.40 9.23 -1.21
C ASN A 30 -12.58 8.00 -1.69
N GLU A 31 -11.98 8.09 -2.87
CA GLU A 31 -11.24 6.97 -3.47
C GLU A 31 -9.73 7.04 -3.26
N TYR A 32 -9.24 8.01 -2.50
CA TYR A 32 -7.83 8.09 -2.07
C TYR A 32 -7.74 8.68 -0.66
N ASP A 33 -6.61 8.42 0.02
CA ASP A 33 -6.45 8.74 1.46
C ASP A 33 -5.78 10.08 1.70
N PHE A 34 -4.80 10.43 0.88
CA PHE A 34 -3.98 11.61 1.01
C PHE A 34 -3.65 12.22 -0.35
N PHE A 35 -3.19 13.46 -0.31
CA PHE A 35 -2.58 14.10 -1.47
C PHE A 35 -1.39 14.95 -1.06
N PHE A 36 -0.54 15.27 -2.00
CA PHE A 36 0.42 16.36 -1.89
C PHE A 36 0.58 17.05 -3.25
N ASP A 37 0.97 18.32 -3.20
CA ASP A 37 1.18 19.11 -4.40
C ASP A 37 2.66 19.10 -4.77
N HIS A 38 2.96 18.68 -5.98
CA HIS A 38 4.31 18.68 -6.57
C HIS A 38 4.30 19.60 -7.79
N GLY A 39 4.80 20.83 -7.60
CA GLY A 39 4.68 21.88 -8.62
C GLY A 39 3.19 22.21 -8.88
N LYS A 40 2.78 22.10 -10.14
CA LYS A 40 1.39 22.34 -10.55
C LYS A 40 0.52 21.07 -10.51
N ARG A 41 1.11 19.93 -10.16
CA ARG A 41 0.42 18.64 -10.16
C ARG A 41 0.04 18.22 -8.75
N ARG A 42 -1.20 17.78 -8.58
CA ARG A 42 -1.68 17.16 -7.36
C ARG A 42 -1.51 15.66 -7.46
N ILE A 43 -0.79 15.08 -6.52
CA ILE A 43 -0.50 13.65 -6.44
C ILE A 43 -1.45 13.02 -5.42
N LYS A 44 -2.28 12.08 -5.88
CA LYS A 44 -3.23 11.34 -5.05
C LYS A 44 -2.61 10.04 -4.55
N ILE A 45 -2.73 9.79 -3.25
CA ILE A 45 -2.10 8.68 -2.56
C ILE A 45 -3.15 7.79 -1.91
N GLU A 46 -3.08 6.50 -2.18
CA GLU A 46 -3.85 5.46 -1.49
C GLU A 46 -2.91 4.66 -0.58
N VAL A 47 -3.30 4.46 0.67
CA VAL A 47 -2.56 3.65 1.64
C VAL A 47 -3.21 2.29 1.77
N LYS A 48 -2.43 1.24 1.60
CA LYS A 48 -2.85 -0.15 1.83
C LYS A 48 -2.01 -0.77 2.91
N ALA A 49 -2.64 -1.55 3.78
CA ALA A 49 -1.95 -2.26 4.84
C ALA A 49 -2.29 -3.74 4.82
N SER A 50 -1.30 -4.57 5.07
CA SER A 50 -1.50 -6.00 5.25
C SER A 50 -0.52 -6.55 6.28
N ARG A 51 -0.93 -7.63 6.95
CA ARG A 51 -0.12 -8.32 7.94
C ARG A 51 0.45 -9.60 7.34
N ALA A 52 1.73 -9.87 7.61
CA ALA A 52 2.33 -11.14 7.26
C ALA A 52 1.78 -12.23 8.19
N VAL A 53 1.04 -13.16 7.62
CA VAL A 53 0.42 -14.27 8.35
C VAL A 53 0.89 -15.60 7.79
N ASP A 54 0.91 -16.63 8.65
CA ASP A 54 1.22 -18.00 8.22
C ASP A 54 0.19 -18.46 7.19
N ALA A 55 0.64 -18.69 5.97
CA ALA A 55 -0.22 -19.08 4.84
C ALA A 55 -0.88 -20.45 5.02
N LYS A 56 -0.35 -21.28 5.94
CA LYS A 56 -0.82 -22.65 6.22
C LYS A 56 -1.64 -22.77 7.51
N SER A 57 -1.78 -21.67 8.28
CA SER A 57 -2.49 -21.69 9.56
C SER A 57 -3.92 -21.16 9.39
N GLU A 58 -4.87 -21.87 9.99
CA GLU A 58 -6.25 -21.43 10.12
C GLU A 58 -6.51 -20.69 11.44
N ASP A 59 -5.49 -20.52 12.27
CA ASP A 59 -5.58 -19.81 13.54
C ASP A 59 -6.02 -18.35 13.37
N PRO A 60 -6.53 -17.71 14.45
CA PRO A 60 -6.84 -16.28 14.44
C PRO A 60 -5.61 -15.43 14.06
N LEU A 61 -5.87 -14.25 13.47
CA LEU A 61 -4.82 -13.36 12.94
C LEU A 61 -3.72 -13.03 13.94
N PHE A 62 -4.03 -12.88 15.21
CA PHE A 62 -3.03 -12.54 16.22
C PHE A 62 -2.11 -13.73 16.57
N VAL A 63 -2.56 -14.96 16.35
CA VAL A 63 -1.77 -16.17 16.55
C VAL A 63 -0.89 -16.46 15.35
N LYS A 64 -1.42 -16.36 14.15
CA LYS A 64 -0.71 -16.67 12.91
C LYS A 64 0.18 -15.54 12.36
N ALA A 65 0.20 -14.37 13.02
CA ALA A 65 1.09 -13.27 12.65
C ALA A 65 2.56 -13.69 12.79
N LEU A 66 3.35 -13.45 11.75
CA LEU A 66 4.75 -13.90 11.68
C LEU A 66 5.72 -12.79 12.01
N ALA A 67 6.86 -13.16 12.60
CA ALA A 67 8.04 -12.31 12.70
C ALA A 67 8.76 -12.24 11.34
N LEU A 68 9.51 -11.16 11.11
CA LEU A 68 10.23 -10.94 9.84
C LEU A 68 11.21 -12.05 9.52
N ASN A 69 11.88 -12.61 10.52
CA ASN A 69 12.86 -13.69 10.38
C ASN A 69 12.23 -15.09 10.36
N SER A 70 10.92 -15.22 10.43
CA SER A 70 10.24 -16.52 10.35
C SER A 70 10.55 -17.21 9.03
N LYS A 71 10.80 -18.52 9.09
CA LYS A 71 11.00 -19.37 7.91
C LYS A 71 9.69 -19.92 7.34
N LYS A 72 8.58 -19.71 8.03
CA LYS A 72 7.26 -20.16 7.57
C LYS A 72 6.83 -19.42 6.29
N PRO A 73 6.05 -20.07 5.42
CA PRO A 73 5.44 -19.37 4.29
C PRO A 73 4.48 -18.30 4.81
N PHE A 74 4.60 -17.08 4.32
CA PHE A 74 3.70 -16.00 4.66
C PHE A 74 2.92 -15.55 3.43
N ASP A 75 1.75 -15.00 3.68
CA ASP A 75 0.95 -14.29 2.70
C ASP A 75 0.50 -12.93 3.25
N MET A 76 0.52 -11.94 2.40
CA MET A 76 -0.08 -10.62 2.63
C MET A 76 -0.98 -10.32 1.45
N ASN A 77 -2.26 -10.15 1.71
CA ASN A 77 -3.23 -9.82 0.68
C ASN A 77 -3.57 -8.33 0.73
N PHE A 78 -3.16 -7.60 -0.31
CA PHE A 78 -3.58 -6.24 -0.55
C PHE A 78 -4.79 -6.24 -1.47
N GLN A 79 -5.92 -5.83 -0.93
CA GLN A 79 -7.23 -5.89 -1.58
C GLN A 79 -7.77 -4.51 -1.94
N GLN A 80 -8.83 -4.48 -2.73
CA GLN A 80 -9.51 -3.26 -3.15
C GLN A 80 -8.55 -2.24 -3.78
N ILE A 81 -7.66 -2.75 -4.63
CA ILE A 81 -6.72 -1.92 -5.37
C ILE A 81 -7.44 -1.33 -6.58
N LYS A 82 -7.53 0.00 -6.61
CA LYS A 82 -8.19 0.77 -7.68
C LYS A 82 -7.18 1.70 -8.36
N PRO A 83 -6.37 1.22 -9.31
CA PRO A 83 -5.27 1.99 -9.88
C PRO A 83 -5.68 3.28 -10.57
N LYS A 84 -6.93 3.37 -11.04
CA LYS A 84 -7.44 4.56 -11.73
C LYS A 84 -7.79 5.72 -10.79
N HIS A 85 -7.92 5.48 -9.49
CA HIS A 85 -8.39 6.46 -8.51
C HIS A 85 -7.28 7.18 -7.76
N CYS A 86 -6.03 6.74 -7.91
CA CYS A 86 -4.86 7.37 -7.31
C CYS A 86 -3.64 7.32 -8.23
N ASP A 87 -2.64 8.12 -7.91
CA ASP A 87 -1.38 8.16 -8.66
C ASP A 87 -0.34 7.22 -8.05
N VAL A 88 -0.35 7.10 -6.73
CA VAL A 88 0.65 6.38 -5.96
C VAL A 88 -0.03 5.53 -4.88
N PHE A 89 0.44 4.30 -4.73
CA PHE A 89 0.14 3.44 -3.59
C PHE A 89 1.29 3.43 -2.61
N VAL A 90 0.98 3.58 -1.33
CA VAL A 90 1.90 3.30 -0.23
C VAL A 90 1.42 2.04 0.46
N TRP A 91 2.21 0.99 0.41
CA TRP A 91 1.91 -0.26 1.08
C TRP A 91 2.66 -0.36 2.39
N VAL A 92 1.92 -0.68 3.44
CA VAL A 92 2.44 -0.90 4.78
C VAL A 92 2.32 -2.38 5.11
N ALA A 93 3.45 -3.06 5.12
CA ALA A 93 3.50 -4.48 5.46
C ALA A 93 3.95 -4.64 6.91
N VAL A 94 3.17 -5.38 7.67
CA VAL A 94 3.34 -5.50 9.12
C VAL A 94 3.68 -6.94 9.49
N TRP A 95 4.91 -7.15 9.96
CA TRP A 95 5.31 -8.33 10.71
C TRP A 95 5.10 -8.10 12.20
N ARG A 96 5.18 -9.13 12.99
CA ARG A 96 5.03 -9.03 14.45
C ARG A 96 6.07 -8.12 15.10
N ASP A 97 7.28 -8.04 14.51
CA ASP A 97 8.45 -7.34 15.03
C ASP A 97 9.02 -6.28 14.06
N ALA A 98 8.40 -6.07 12.91
CA ALA A 98 8.91 -5.14 11.91
C ALA A 98 7.79 -4.58 11.01
N ILE A 99 8.02 -3.39 10.47
CA ILE A 99 7.16 -2.75 9.48
C ILE A 99 8.02 -2.37 8.29
N LYS A 100 7.51 -2.66 7.09
CA LYS A 100 8.14 -2.24 5.85
C LYS A 100 7.18 -1.46 4.99
N TYR A 101 7.75 -0.56 4.18
CA TYR A 101 7.01 0.32 3.30
C TYR A 101 7.44 0.12 1.86
N TRP A 102 6.48 0.06 0.94
CA TRP A 102 6.70 0.08 -0.50
C TRP A 102 5.92 1.21 -1.12
N VAL A 103 6.50 1.84 -2.12
CA VAL A 103 5.85 2.89 -2.90
C VAL A 103 5.79 2.47 -4.36
N PHE A 104 4.60 2.49 -4.92
CA PHE A 104 4.33 2.11 -6.31
C PHE A 104 3.60 3.23 -7.03
N ALA A 105 3.96 3.51 -8.27
CA ALA A 105 3.04 4.21 -9.16
C ALA A 105 1.88 3.28 -9.54
N SER A 106 0.68 3.83 -9.68
CA SER A 106 -0.51 3.05 -10.04
C SER A 106 -0.33 2.24 -11.33
N ARG A 107 0.36 2.81 -12.33
CA ARG A 107 0.71 2.13 -13.57
C ARG A 107 1.62 0.90 -13.38
N GLU A 108 2.47 0.90 -12.34
CA GLU A 108 3.34 -0.23 -12.03
C GLU A 108 2.54 -1.39 -11.43
N ILE A 109 1.53 -1.08 -10.63
CA ILE A 109 0.61 -2.08 -10.10
C ILE A 109 -0.22 -2.71 -11.23
N GLU A 110 -0.80 -1.91 -12.11
CA GLU A 110 -1.61 -2.42 -13.23
C GLU A 110 -0.85 -3.39 -14.13
N LYS A 111 0.46 -3.16 -14.32
CA LYS A 111 1.35 -3.98 -15.15
C LYS A 111 2.00 -5.13 -14.40
N ASN A 112 1.82 -5.20 -13.09
CA ASN A 112 2.47 -6.22 -12.28
C ASN A 112 1.84 -7.59 -12.54
N LYS A 113 2.69 -8.60 -12.80
CA LYS A 113 2.23 -9.97 -13.08
C LYS A 113 1.48 -10.65 -11.94
N TYR A 114 1.65 -10.16 -10.71
CA TYR A 114 0.95 -10.65 -9.53
C TYR A 114 -0.35 -9.91 -9.22
N TYR A 115 -0.65 -8.85 -9.99
CA TYR A 115 -1.91 -8.13 -9.86
C TYR A 115 -3.03 -8.89 -10.57
N SER A 116 -4.07 -9.24 -9.86
CA SER A 116 -5.28 -9.85 -10.42
C SER A 116 -6.44 -8.86 -10.40
N LYS A 117 -7.06 -8.67 -11.56
CA LYS A 117 -8.28 -7.88 -11.71
C LYS A 117 -9.49 -8.69 -11.26
N GLY A 118 -10.41 -8.04 -10.58
CA GLY A 118 -11.62 -8.67 -10.08
C GLY A 118 -11.42 -9.29 -8.72
N GLN A 119 -12.13 -8.76 -7.75
CA GLN A 119 -12.24 -9.33 -6.42
C GLN A 119 -13.44 -10.27 -6.32
N HIS A 120 -13.43 -11.01 -5.22
CA HIS A 120 -14.39 -12.03 -4.79
C HIS A 120 -15.89 -11.68 -4.92
N ARG A 121 -16.27 -10.46 -5.29
CA ARG A 121 -17.66 -10.00 -5.39
C ARG A 121 -17.98 -9.27 -6.69
N GLY A 122 -17.15 -9.43 -7.71
CA GLY A 122 -17.42 -8.88 -9.04
C GLY A 122 -17.39 -7.35 -9.15
N ASN A 123 -16.74 -6.66 -8.20
CA ASN A 123 -16.57 -5.22 -8.29
C ASN A 123 -15.67 -4.85 -9.47
N THR A 124 -16.20 -4.08 -10.39
CA THR A 124 -15.45 -3.61 -11.55
C THR A 124 -14.44 -2.54 -11.14
N GLY A 125 -13.22 -2.61 -11.71
CA GLY A 125 -12.17 -1.64 -11.46
C GLY A 125 -11.34 -1.90 -10.21
N GLU A 126 -11.67 -2.89 -9.42
CA GLU A 126 -10.89 -3.36 -8.28
C GLU A 126 -10.00 -4.53 -8.64
N GLY A 127 -8.95 -4.72 -7.87
CA GLY A 127 -8.09 -5.88 -7.94
C GLY A 127 -7.44 -6.20 -6.61
N GLN A 128 -6.60 -7.20 -6.62
CA GLN A 128 -5.82 -7.62 -5.46
C GLN A 128 -4.41 -8.05 -5.87
N LEU A 129 -3.51 -7.99 -4.91
CA LEU A 129 -2.15 -8.48 -5.08
C LEU A 129 -1.70 -9.18 -3.79
N HIS A 130 -1.22 -10.39 -3.96
CA HIS A 130 -0.61 -11.16 -2.88
C HIS A 130 0.90 -10.96 -2.87
N LEU A 131 1.42 -10.56 -1.72
CA LEU A 131 2.84 -10.49 -1.44
C LEU A 131 3.19 -11.64 -0.48
N ASN A 132 4.06 -12.52 -0.91
CA ASN A 132 4.42 -13.72 -0.19
C ASN A 132 5.94 -13.95 -0.20
N ARG A 133 6.39 -15.01 0.46
CA ARG A 133 7.81 -15.34 0.55
C ARG A 133 8.48 -15.53 -0.81
N GLU A 134 7.77 -16.04 -1.79
CA GLU A 134 8.32 -16.37 -3.11
C GLU A 134 8.57 -15.11 -3.94
N ASN A 135 7.63 -14.16 -3.90
CA ASN A 135 7.69 -12.98 -4.76
C ASN A 135 8.22 -11.70 -4.09
N ILE A 136 8.36 -11.66 -2.75
CA ILE A 136 8.74 -10.44 -2.02
C ILE A 136 10.06 -9.83 -2.51
N LYS A 137 11.00 -10.66 -2.96
CA LYS A 137 12.30 -10.17 -3.47
C LYS A 137 12.14 -9.31 -4.72
N GLU A 138 11.15 -9.59 -5.57
CA GLU A 138 10.87 -8.82 -6.78
C GLU A 138 10.34 -7.42 -6.46
N PHE A 139 9.77 -7.23 -5.27
CA PHE A 139 9.28 -5.95 -4.78
C PHE A 139 10.34 -5.12 -4.06
N GLY A 140 11.54 -5.64 -3.86
CA GLY A 140 12.62 -4.93 -3.15
C GLY A 140 12.97 -3.56 -3.75
N LYS A 141 12.84 -3.41 -5.07
CA LYS A 141 13.08 -2.13 -5.77
C LYS A 141 12.09 -1.02 -5.38
N TYR A 142 10.95 -1.36 -4.83
CA TYR A 142 9.91 -0.42 -4.39
C TYR A 142 9.97 -0.14 -2.89
N GLU A 143 10.80 -0.90 -2.14
CA GLU A 143 10.95 -0.71 -0.70
C GLU A 143 11.60 0.65 -0.41
N VAL A 144 11.04 1.37 0.56
CA VAL A 144 11.56 2.67 1.02
C VAL A 144 11.73 2.65 2.53
N GLN A 145 12.73 3.39 3.01
CA GLN A 145 12.82 3.68 4.44
C GLN A 145 11.79 4.75 4.83
N PRO A 146 11.27 4.74 6.07
CA PRO A 146 10.27 5.71 6.50
C PRO A 146 10.66 7.17 6.22
N LYS A 147 11.90 7.54 6.50
CA LYS A 147 12.44 8.89 6.27
C LYS A 147 12.42 9.33 4.80
N ASP A 148 12.40 8.39 3.87
CA ASP A 148 12.49 8.63 2.43
C ASP A 148 11.12 8.53 1.73
N LEU A 149 10.02 8.45 2.50
CA LEU A 149 8.70 8.17 1.97
C LEU A 149 8.20 9.22 0.97
N LEU A 150 8.46 10.51 1.24
CA LEU A 150 8.13 11.62 0.33
C LEU A 150 9.27 12.00 -0.61
N ASP A 151 10.37 11.30 -0.49
CA ASP A 151 11.58 11.60 -1.21
C ASP A 151 11.53 11.09 -2.67
N LYS A 152 12.68 11.05 -3.25
CA LYS A 152 13.00 10.68 -4.62
C LYS A 152 12.17 9.53 -5.20
N LYS A 153 11.75 8.55 -4.39
CA LYS A 153 10.97 7.41 -4.87
C LYS A 153 9.49 7.72 -5.09
N MET A 154 8.84 8.48 -4.20
CA MET A 154 7.45 8.88 -4.43
C MET A 154 7.37 9.88 -5.59
N ASN A 155 8.27 10.85 -5.65
CA ASN A 155 8.39 11.78 -6.78
C ASN A 155 8.71 11.04 -8.08
N GLY A 156 9.64 10.08 -8.06
CA GLY A 156 10.00 9.25 -9.20
C GLY A 156 8.92 8.27 -9.66
N ALA A 157 8.07 7.79 -8.75
CA ALA A 157 6.95 6.91 -9.07
C ALA A 157 5.87 7.61 -9.90
N VAL A 158 5.81 8.94 -9.89
CA VAL A 158 4.79 9.76 -10.55
C VAL A 158 5.31 10.43 -11.83
N SER A 159 6.61 10.54 -11.97
CA SER A 159 7.26 11.12 -13.16
C SER A 159 7.31 10.15 -14.41
#